data_4fc353bb312f1c6a85818266b0a716f8
#
_entry.id   4fc353bb312f1c6a85818266b0a716f8
#
_cell.length_a   1.000
_cell.length_b   1.000
_cell.length_c   1.000
_cell.angle_alpha   90.00
_cell.angle_beta   90.00
_cell.angle_gamma   90.00
#
_symmetry.space_group_name_H-M   'P 1'
#
loop_
_entity.id
_entity.type
_entity.pdbx_description
1 polymer ?
#
loop_
_entity_poly.entity_id
_entity_poly.type
_entity_poly.pdbx_seq_one_letter_code
_entity_poly.pdbx_strand_id
1 'polypeptide(L)'
;MKLIKRITFIIIFLFININAFGAISYVDDIDVPANGSNGQNIPHGVAFNSDGTKMYIIGASADRVIQYTLSTPFDISEATLLAGSICTEGIAGDGLKVIFNSDGSKFFLVDDVTQDVEILTLTTAYDISTCNNTGSKDFGTTNLRDLKFSNDGKKVFLYDQGGTHSLKQYSLSSAFDISNPTLVTTYTGSDSQTLKQLTGNKNKVNGLAFSSDGSKMFVTNETKITEFTLSTPFDLSNVTKEGRENISAQITKISGIAFNNDGSKMFIVDFDTGKTSDVHEYDLTCGFGVKKCIDPTANKDDVASVESQS
;
A
#
# COMPACT_ATOMS: atom_id res chain seq x y z
N MET A 1 67.91 -37.81 20.50
CA MET A 1 67.48 -36.51 19.97
C MET A 1 66.16 -36.69 19.31
N LYS A 2 65.04 -36.38 20.01
CA LYS A 2 63.66 -36.57 19.50
C LYS A 2 63.23 -35.29 18.87
N LEU A 3 62.92 -35.32 17.57
CA LEU A 3 62.39 -34.17 16.79
C LEU A 3 60.90 -34.08 17.02
N ILE A 4 60.45 -33.03 17.76
CA ILE A 4 59.05 -32.76 17.97
C ILE A 4 58.56 -31.92 16.76
N LYS A 5 57.73 -32.52 15.89
CA LYS A 5 57.03 -31.81 14.83
C LYS A 5 55.91 -30.99 15.47
N ARG A 6 56.03 -29.66 15.45
CA ARG A 6 54.93 -28.75 15.77
C ARG A 6 53.96 -28.76 14.60
N ILE A 7 52.75 -29.25 14.83
CA ILE A 7 51.62 -29.11 13.90
C ILE A 7 51.00 -27.78 14.22
N THR A 8 51.13 -26.81 13.32
CA THR A 8 50.43 -25.53 13.39
C THR A 8 49.02 -25.72 12.81
N PHE A 9 48.03 -25.71 13.67
CA PHE A 9 46.65 -25.67 13.23
C PHE A 9 46.35 -24.22 12.74
N ILE A 10 46.16 -24.06 11.43
CA ILE A 10 45.63 -22.84 10.85
C ILE A 10 44.10 -22.94 10.95
N ILE A 11 43.52 -22.24 11.91
CA ILE A 11 42.07 -22.04 11.97
C ILE A 11 41.75 -21.00 10.90
N ILE A 12 41.22 -21.46 9.77
CA ILE A 12 40.63 -20.56 8.76
C ILE A 12 39.27 -20.18 9.31
N PHE A 13 39.16 -18.93 9.85
CA PHE A 13 37.87 -18.30 10.10
C PHE A 13 37.27 -18.00 8.74
N LEU A 14 36.35 -18.84 8.29
CA LEU A 14 35.44 -18.50 7.20
C LEU A 14 34.48 -17.44 7.76
N PHE A 15 34.74 -16.18 7.52
CA PHE A 15 33.73 -15.14 7.72
C PHE A 15 32.64 -15.36 6.67
N ILE A 16 31.60 -16.10 7.02
CA ILE A 16 30.36 -16.10 6.26
C ILE A 16 29.77 -14.71 6.52
N ASN A 17 29.95 -13.81 5.57
CA ASN A 17 29.18 -12.59 5.54
C ASN A 17 27.72 -13.00 5.33
N ILE A 18 26.95 -13.13 6.41
CA ILE A 18 25.50 -13.18 6.34
C ILE A 18 25.09 -11.77 5.93
N ASN A 19 25.00 -11.53 4.62
CA ASN A 19 24.33 -10.35 4.12
C ASN A 19 22.87 -10.50 4.59
N ALA A 20 22.49 -9.72 5.58
CA ALA A 20 21.09 -9.50 5.87
C ALA A 20 20.52 -8.85 4.61
N PHE A 21 19.87 -9.62 3.75
CA PHE A 21 19.16 -9.11 2.60
C PHE A 21 18.13 -8.11 3.12
N GLY A 22 18.21 -6.86 2.65
CA GLY A 22 17.17 -5.89 2.92
C GLY A 22 15.84 -6.47 2.42
N ALA A 23 14.78 -6.37 3.21
CA ALA A 23 13.48 -6.90 2.81
C ALA A 23 12.92 -6.15 1.59
N ILE A 24 13.38 -4.92 1.35
CA ILE A 24 12.94 -4.00 0.31
C ILE A 24 14.12 -3.61 -0.56
N SER A 25 13.99 -3.78 -1.87
CA SER A 25 14.91 -3.30 -2.90
C SER A 25 14.18 -2.35 -3.85
N TYR A 26 14.65 -1.12 -4.00
CA TYR A 26 14.17 -0.23 -5.05
C TYR A 26 14.51 -0.81 -6.43
N VAL A 27 13.53 -0.78 -7.33
CA VAL A 27 13.66 -1.30 -8.71
C VAL A 27 13.66 -0.16 -9.70
N ASP A 28 12.56 0.61 -9.76
CA ASP A 28 12.34 1.63 -10.78
C ASP A 28 11.28 2.65 -10.32
N ASP A 29 11.13 3.73 -11.08
CA ASP A 29 10.04 4.68 -10.93
C ASP A 29 9.55 5.18 -12.29
N ILE A 30 8.32 5.66 -12.30
CA ILE A 30 7.77 6.38 -13.44
C ILE A 30 7.29 7.76 -13.02
N ASP A 31 7.67 8.76 -13.79
CA ASP A 31 7.10 10.09 -13.69
C ASP A 31 5.61 10.06 -14.06
N VAL A 32 4.77 10.51 -13.15
CA VAL A 32 3.35 10.76 -13.48
C VAL A 32 3.29 12.11 -14.19
N PRO A 33 2.87 12.17 -15.49
CA PRO A 33 2.96 13.38 -16.27
C PRO A 33 2.26 14.56 -15.59
N ALA A 34 3.00 15.65 -15.43
CA ALA A 34 2.46 16.92 -15.00
C ALA A 34 1.73 17.60 -16.16
N ASN A 35 0.53 18.12 -15.91
CA ASN A 35 -0.23 18.99 -16.81
C ASN A 35 -0.27 18.64 -18.31
N GLY A 36 -1.38 18.18 -18.72
CA GLY A 36 -1.85 17.95 -20.06
C GLY A 36 -3.28 17.45 -19.96
N SER A 37 -3.96 17.25 -21.08
CA SER A 37 -5.32 16.68 -21.08
C SER A 37 -5.39 15.28 -20.40
N ASN A 38 -4.26 14.67 -20.09
CA ASN A 38 -4.18 13.30 -19.53
C ASN A 38 -3.25 13.17 -18.30
N GLY A 39 -2.70 14.24 -17.72
CA GLY A 39 -1.72 14.16 -16.62
C GLY A 39 -2.32 14.36 -15.22
N GLN A 40 -1.56 13.98 -14.20
CA GLN A 40 -1.82 14.21 -12.77
C GLN A 40 -0.59 14.85 -12.12
N ASN A 41 -0.69 16.07 -11.60
CA ASN A 41 0.45 16.73 -10.95
C ASN A 41 0.69 16.26 -9.51
N ILE A 42 -0.33 15.70 -8.88
CA ILE A 42 -0.33 15.35 -7.46
C ILE A 42 -1.02 13.99 -7.32
N PRO A 43 -0.33 12.88 -7.67
CA PRO A 43 -0.91 11.57 -7.51
C PRO A 43 -1.04 11.22 -6.02
N HIS A 44 -2.15 10.62 -5.65
CA HIS A 44 -2.44 10.21 -4.28
C HIS A 44 -2.68 8.71 -4.13
N GLY A 45 -3.14 8.05 -5.19
CA GLY A 45 -3.47 6.64 -5.14
C GLY A 45 -3.05 5.89 -6.40
N VAL A 46 -2.68 4.64 -6.20
CA VAL A 46 -2.38 3.68 -7.27
C VAL A 46 -3.18 2.40 -7.04
N ALA A 47 -3.68 1.83 -8.12
CA ALA A 47 -4.32 0.52 -8.15
C ALA A 47 -3.93 -0.24 -9.41
N PHE A 48 -4.10 -1.56 -9.37
CA PHE A 48 -3.90 -2.44 -10.52
C PHE A 48 -5.17 -3.24 -10.78
N ASN A 49 -5.34 -3.69 -12.02
CA ASN A 49 -6.31 -4.74 -12.30
C ASN A 49 -5.81 -6.09 -11.78
N SER A 50 -6.66 -7.10 -11.77
CA SER A 50 -6.37 -8.40 -11.14
C SER A 50 -5.18 -9.15 -11.76
N ASP A 51 -4.90 -8.96 -13.04
CA ASP A 51 -3.78 -9.61 -13.74
C ASP A 51 -2.52 -8.73 -13.83
N GLY A 52 -2.56 -7.49 -13.31
CA GLY A 52 -1.43 -6.58 -13.30
C GLY A 52 -1.05 -5.96 -14.64
N THR A 53 -1.87 -6.11 -15.68
CA THR A 53 -1.59 -5.54 -17.00
C THR A 53 -2.02 -4.08 -17.15
N LYS A 54 -2.77 -3.57 -16.16
CA LYS A 54 -3.23 -2.18 -16.10
C LYS A 54 -2.93 -1.57 -14.74
N MET A 55 -2.50 -0.32 -14.76
CA MET A 55 -2.31 0.50 -13.57
C MET A 55 -3.18 1.75 -13.66
N TYR A 56 -3.73 2.16 -12.53
CA TYR A 56 -4.60 3.32 -12.41
C TYR A 56 -4.04 4.28 -11.38
N ILE A 57 -4.03 5.57 -11.71
CA ILE A 57 -3.55 6.63 -10.83
C ILE A 57 -4.66 7.66 -10.66
N ILE A 58 -4.86 8.08 -9.42
CA ILE A 58 -5.74 9.18 -9.05
C ILE A 58 -4.94 10.24 -8.30
N GLY A 59 -5.34 11.50 -8.41
CA GLY A 59 -4.69 12.59 -7.69
C GLY A 59 -5.49 13.89 -7.72
N ALA A 60 -5.01 14.88 -6.97
CA ALA A 60 -5.72 16.11 -6.64
C ALA A 60 -5.75 17.17 -7.75
N SER A 61 -4.83 17.17 -8.70
CA SER A 61 -4.69 18.36 -9.56
C SER A 61 -5.49 18.30 -10.84
N ALA A 62 -6.06 17.17 -11.20
CA ALA A 62 -6.77 16.99 -12.45
C ALA A 62 -8.15 16.32 -12.29
N ASP A 63 -8.57 16.05 -11.06
CA ASP A 63 -9.88 15.51 -10.70
C ASP A 63 -10.30 14.35 -11.60
N ARG A 64 -9.38 13.38 -11.76
CA ARG A 64 -9.59 12.23 -12.65
C ARG A 64 -8.78 11.01 -12.23
N VAL A 65 -9.26 9.86 -12.68
CA VAL A 65 -8.47 8.63 -12.74
C VAL A 65 -7.87 8.51 -14.14
N ILE A 66 -6.59 8.17 -14.24
CA ILE A 66 -5.89 7.87 -15.50
C ILE A 66 -5.44 6.41 -15.52
N GLN A 67 -5.34 5.83 -16.71
CA GLN A 67 -5.00 4.42 -16.90
C GLN A 67 -3.72 4.27 -17.70
N TYR A 68 -2.84 3.37 -17.23
CA TYR A 68 -1.67 2.88 -17.94
C TYR A 68 -1.88 1.43 -18.35
N THR A 69 -1.23 1.04 -19.45
CA THR A 69 -1.02 -0.35 -19.83
C THR A 69 0.39 -0.77 -19.46
N LEU A 70 0.56 -1.98 -18.94
CA LEU A 70 1.84 -2.58 -18.60
C LEU A 70 2.11 -3.74 -19.56
N SER A 71 3.27 -3.74 -20.21
CA SER A 71 3.68 -4.82 -21.15
C SER A 71 4.00 -6.12 -20.40
N THR A 72 4.54 -6.00 -19.21
CA THR A 72 4.77 -7.08 -18.24
C THR A 72 3.90 -6.84 -17.00
N PRO A 73 3.14 -7.85 -16.51
CA PRO A 73 2.30 -7.68 -15.34
C PRO A 73 3.07 -7.16 -14.11
N PHE A 74 2.55 -6.09 -13.51
CA PHE A 74 3.14 -5.46 -12.32
C PHE A 74 4.59 -4.99 -12.49
N ASP A 75 4.99 -4.63 -13.70
CA ASP A 75 6.28 -4.03 -14.02
C ASP A 75 6.01 -2.64 -14.59
N ILE A 76 6.38 -1.60 -13.84
CA ILE A 76 6.08 -0.22 -14.22
C ILE A 76 7.13 0.40 -15.15
N SER A 77 8.28 -0.26 -15.37
CA SER A 77 9.38 0.28 -16.17
C SER A 77 8.99 0.64 -17.60
N GLU A 78 8.00 -0.06 -18.16
CA GLU A 78 7.46 0.17 -19.51
C GLU A 78 5.99 0.59 -19.49
N ALA A 79 5.53 1.22 -18.39
CA ALA A 79 4.16 1.68 -18.28
C ALA A 79 3.85 2.74 -19.35
N THR A 80 2.81 2.50 -20.12
CA THR A 80 2.37 3.40 -21.18
C THR A 80 1.01 4.01 -20.83
N LEU A 81 0.96 5.35 -20.72
CA LEU A 81 -0.29 6.07 -20.49
C LEU A 81 -1.25 5.83 -21.65
N LEU A 82 -2.43 5.30 -21.35
CA LEU A 82 -3.48 5.05 -22.33
C LEU A 82 -4.25 6.35 -22.60
N ALA A 83 -3.89 7.04 -23.69
CA ALA A 83 -4.50 8.29 -24.06
C ALA A 83 -6.02 8.18 -24.23
N GLY A 84 -6.78 9.09 -23.58
CA GLY A 84 -8.24 9.09 -23.62
C GLY A 84 -8.91 8.12 -22.65
N SER A 85 -8.19 7.24 -22.00
CA SER A 85 -8.75 6.39 -20.94
C SER A 85 -8.69 7.14 -19.59
N ILE A 86 -9.67 7.98 -19.37
CA ILE A 86 -9.83 8.81 -18.17
C ILE A 86 -11.25 8.69 -17.64
N CYS A 87 -11.39 8.82 -16.31
CA CYS A 87 -12.67 8.96 -15.64
C CYS A 87 -12.64 10.21 -14.77
N THR A 88 -13.62 11.10 -14.97
CA THR A 88 -13.80 12.34 -14.20
C THR A 88 -15.10 12.32 -13.39
N GLU A 89 -15.87 11.25 -13.49
CA GLU A 89 -17.15 11.10 -12.82
C GLU A 89 -16.97 10.97 -11.30
N GLY A 90 -17.81 11.63 -10.52
CA GLY A 90 -17.84 11.51 -9.07
C GLY A 90 -16.66 12.12 -8.31
N ILE A 91 -15.79 12.86 -8.97
CA ILE A 91 -14.68 13.54 -8.33
C ILE A 91 -15.05 15.01 -8.17
N ALA A 92 -15.37 15.42 -6.94
CA ALA A 92 -15.74 16.80 -6.63
C ALA A 92 -14.53 17.70 -6.36
N GLY A 93 -13.36 17.12 -6.23
CA GLY A 93 -12.09 17.79 -5.92
C GLY A 93 -10.95 16.79 -5.82
N ASP A 94 -10.15 16.88 -4.76
CA ASP A 94 -8.95 16.08 -4.57
C ASP A 94 -9.24 14.58 -4.42
N GLY A 95 -9.23 13.83 -5.52
CA GLY A 95 -9.34 12.37 -5.48
C GLY A 95 -8.13 11.73 -4.79
N LEU A 96 -8.37 10.90 -3.77
CA LEU A 96 -7.31 10.31 -2.94
C LEU A 96 -6.99 8.86 -3.31
N LYS A 97 -8.01 8.04 -3.52
CA LYS A 97 -7.83 6.58 -3.73
C LYS A 97 -8.79 6.06 -4.77
N VAL A 98 -8.34 5.05 -5.49
CA VAL A 98 -9.13 4.24 -6.42
C VAL A 98 -9.02 2.78 -6.02
N ILE A 99 -10.15 2.09 -5.86
CA ILE A 99 -10.23 0.71 -5.40
C ILE A 99 -11.24 -0.05 -6.27
N PHE A 100 -10.81 -1.10 -6.95
CA PHE A 100 -11.70 -1.95 -7.74
C PHE A 100 -12.33 -3.05 -6.90
N ASN A 101 -13.52 -3.49 -7.30
CA ASN A 101 -14.04 -4.78 -6.89
C ASN A 101 -13.30 -5.92 -7.63
N SER A 102 -13.54 -7.18 -7.24
CA SER A 102 -12.75 -8.31 -7.70
C SER A 102 -12.85 -8.59 -9.21
N ASP A 103 -13.97 -8.26 -9.84
CA ASP A 103 -14.21 -8.52 -11.29
C ASP A 103 -13.97 -7.27 -12.16
N GLY A 104 -13.63 -6.13 -11.54
CA GLY A 104 -13.37 -4.88 -12.25
C GLY A 104 -14.58 -4.20 -12.87
N SER A 105 -15.80 -4.66 -12.57
CA SER A 105 -17.03 -4.03 -13.06
C SER A 105 -17.40 -2.77 -12.27
N LYS A 106 -16.78 -2.57 -11.12
CA LYS A 106 -17.03 -1.46 -10.22
C LYS A 106 -15.73 -0.97 -9.60
N PHE A 107 -15.64 0.32 -9.33
CA PHE A 107 -14.59 0.87 -8.49
C PHE A 107 -15.14 1.95 -7.55
N PHE A 108 -14.37 2.23 -6.52
CA PHE A 108 -14.69 3.18 -5.47
C PHE A 108 -13.62 4.25 -5.42
N LEU A 109 -14.03 5.49 -5.22
CA LEU A 109 -13.15 6.64 -5.03
C LEU A 109 -13.31 7.19 -3.63
N VAL A 110 -12.20 7.57 -3.03
CA VAL A 110 -12.18 8.41 -1.82
C VAL A 110 -11.92 9.83 -2.28
N ASP A 111 -12.84 10.75 -1.96
CA ASP A 111 -12.75 12.17 -2.28
C ASP A 111 -12.45 12.99 -1.02
N ASP A 112 -11.44 13.88 -1.07
CA ASP A 112 -11.03 14.69 0.09
C ASP A 112 -11.96 15.87 0.36
N VAL A 113 -12.75 16.30 -0.62
CA VAL A 113 -13.66 17.45 -0.50
C VAL A 113 -14.98 17.02 0.12
N THR A 114 -15.61 15.99 -0.45
CA THR A 114 -16.91 15.49 0.04
C THR A 114 -16.76 14.62 1.28
N GLN A 115 -15.58 13.98 1.48
CA GLN A 115 -15.31 12.98 2.50
C GLN A 115 -16.13 11.70 2.33
N ASP A 116 -16.72 11.52 1.15
CA ASP A 116 -17.54 10.39 0.75
C ASP A 116 -16.71 9.32 0.03
N VAL A 117 -17.29 8.14 -0.09
CA VAL A 117 -16.85 7.11 -1.01
C VAL A 117 -17.79 7.08 -2.20
N GLU A 118 -17.29 7.53 -3.36
CA GLU A 118 -18.02 7.49 -4.61
C GLU A 118 -18.05 6.07 -5.18
N ILE A 119 -19.17 5.70 -5.81
CA ILE A 119 -19.42 4.37 -6.36
C ILE A 119 -19.57 4.49 -7.87
N LEU A 120 -18.61 3.93 -8.61
CA LEU A 120 -18.61 3.98 -10.06
C LEU A 120 -18.73 2.56 -10.65
N THR A 121 -19.54 2.43 -11.67
CA THR A 121 -19.68 1.19 -12.46
C THR A 121 -19.02 1.36 -13.82
N LEU A 122 -18.51 0.25 -14.34
CA LEU A 122 -17.90 0.15 -15.66
C LEU A 122 -18.71 -0.76 -16.57
N THR A 123 -19.01 -0.32 -17.78
CA THR A 123 -19.68 -1.22 -18.77
C THR A 123 -18.73 -2.24 -19.34
N THR A 124 -17.42 -1.96 -19.33
CA THR A 124 -16.35 -2.89 -19.65
C THR A 124 -15.41 -2.97 -18.45
N ALA A 125 -15.21 -4.19 -17.93
CA ALA A 125 -14.40 -4.44 -16.76
C ALA A 125 -12.99 -3.82 -16.90
N TYR A 126 -12.54 -3.09 -15.88
CA TYR A 126 -11.23 -2.44 -15.87
C TYR A 126 -10.98 -1.45 -17.02
N ASP A 127 -12.01 -0.94 -17.67
CA ASP A 127 -11.90 0.14 -18.66
C ASP A 127 -12.56 1.40 -18.10
N ILE A 128 -11.72 2.27 -17.52
CA ILE A 128 -12.21 3.47 -16.83
C ILE A 128 -12.82 4.51 -17.79
N SER A 129 -12.60 4.42 -19.11
CA SER A 129 -13.27 5.28 -20.09
C SER A 129 -14.79 5.03 -20.15
N THR A 130 -15.23 3.90 -19.59
CA THR A 130 -16.66 3.51 -19.53
C THR A 130 -17.29 3.78 -18.17
N CYS A 131 -16.67 4.60 -17.33
CA CYS A 131 -17.13 4.86 -15.98
C CYS A 131 -18.46 5.65 -15.96
N ASN A 132 -19.28 5.33 -14.97
CA ASN A 132 -20.51 6.02 -14.66
C ASN A 132 -20.71 6.08 -13.15
N ASN A 133 -20.83 7.29 -12.60
CA ASN A 133 -21.13 7.46 -11.17
C ASN A 133 -22.55 7.00 -10.88
N THR A 134 -22.70 6.11 -9.90
CA THR A 134 -23.99 5.55 -9.49
C THR A 134 -24.43 5.99 -8.09
N GLY A 135 -23.64 6.81 -7.42
CA GLY A 135 -23.92 7.37 -6.12
C GLY A 135 -22.71 7.41 -5.20
N SER A 136 -22.91 7.86 -3.99
CA SER A 136 -21.88 7.94 -2.96
C SER A 136 -22.36 7.38 -1.63
N LYS A 137 -21.39 7.15 -0.73
CA LYS A 137 -21.65 6.74 0.66
C LYS A 137 -20.86 7.61 1.62
N ASP A 138 -21.59 8.34 2.46
CA ASP A 138 -21.04 8.96 3.67
C ASP A 138 -20.96 7.93 4.80
N PHE A 139 -19.74 7.75 5.34
CA PHE A 139 -19.49 6.90 6.51
C PHE A 139 -19.42 7.70 7.83
N GLY A 140 -19.73 8.99 7.80
CA GLY A 140 -19.60 9.88 8.94
C GLY A 140 -18.15 10.06 9.40
N THR A 141 -17.21 10.00 8.47
CA THR A 141 -15.80 10.30 8.70
C THR A 141 -15.55 11.80 8.57
N THR A 142 -14.57 12.32 9.30
CA THR A 142 -14.24 13.75 9.25
C THR A 142 -12.98 14.07 8.48
N ASN A 143 -12.22 13.02 8.12
CA ASN A 143 -10.99 13.15 7.35
C ASN A 143 -10.62 11.78 6.74
N LEU A 144 -11.48 11.29 5.84
CA LEU A 144 -11.30 10.02 5.14
C LEU A 144 -10.07 10.09 4.22
N ARG A 145 -9.17 9.11 4.34
CA ARG A 145 -7.91 9.09 3.58
C ARG A 145 -7.70 7.85 2.72
N ASP A 146 -8.21 6.71 3.13
CA ASP A 146 -8.09 5.48 2.35
C ASP A 146 -9.26 4.53 2.66
N LEU A 147 -9.49 3.63 1.72
CA LEU A 147 -10.48 2.56 1.82
C LEU A 147 -9.88 1.29 1.22
N LYS A 148 -10.13 0.15 1.87
CA LYS A 148 -9.81 -1.18 1.34
C LYS A 148 -10.94 -2.15 1.61
N PHE A 149 -11.06 -3.17 0.78
CA PHE A 149 -11.97 -4.30 0.99
C PHE A 149 -11.19 -5.55 1.37
N SER A 150 -11.87 -6.50 2.05
CA SER A 150 -11.43 -7.89 2.07
C SER A 150 -11.59 -8.52 0.67
N ASN A 151 -10.85 -9.59 0.40
CA ASN A 151 -10.88 -10.23 -0.92
C ASN A 151 -12.27 -10.71 -1.36
N ASP A 152 -13.08 -11.15 -0.39
CA ASP A 152 -14.47 -11.57 -0.63
C ASP A 152 -15.45 -10.38 -0.76
N GLY A 153 -14.95 -9.17 -0.59
CA GLY A 153 -15.75 -7.95 -0.65
C GLY A 153 -16.75 -7.77 0.48
N LYS A 154 -16.74 -8.63 1.52
CA LYS A 154 -17.72 -8.59 2.61
C LYS A 154 -17.30 -7.75 3.81
N LYS A 155 -16.08 -7.23 3.80
CA LYS A 155 -15.60 -6.26 4.78
C LYS A 155 -15.04 -5.05 4.06
N VAL A 156 -15.24 -3.87 4.64
CA VAL A 156 -14.61 -2.63 4.20
C VAL A 156 -13.90 -1.97 5.37
N PHE A 157 -12.72 -1.45 5.09
CA PHE A 157 -11.83 -0.79 6.04
C PHE A 157 -11.63 0.64 5.61
N LEU A 158 -11.85 1.57 6.52
CA LEU A 158 -11.67 2.99 6.29
C LEU A 158 -10.55 3.52 7.16
N TYR A 159 -9.66 4.31 6.58
CA TYR A 159 -8.70 5.09 7.33
C TYR A 159 -9.17 6.53 7.47
N ASP A 160 -9.55 6.90 8.71
CA ASP A 160 -10.02 8.23 9.07
C ASP A 160 -8.96 8.96 9.90
N GLN A 161 -8.42 10.06 9.37
CA GLN A 161 -7.47 10.93 10.08
C GLN A 161 -8.14 11.96 10.98
N GLY A 162 -9.45 11.94 11.11
CA GLY A 162 -10.19 12.81 12.02
C GLY A 162 -9.80 12.55 13.48
N GLY A 163 -9.55 13.63 14.23
CA GLY A 163 -9.31 13.54 15.67
C GLY A 163 -8.12 12.66 16.08
N THR A 164 -8.39 11.46 16.57
CA THR A 164 -7.39 10.52 17.11
C THR A 164 -6.78 9.60 16.06
N HIS A 165 -7.18 9.71 14.81
CA HIS A 165 -6.91 8.76 13.73
C HIS A 165 -7.43 7.35 14.04
N SER A 166 -8.15 6.76 13.12
CA SER A 166 -8.73 5.43 13.33
C SER A 166 -8.79 4.63 12.04
N LEU A 167 -8.71 3.31 12.18
CA LEU A 167 -9.12 2.35 11.18
C LEU A 167 -10.46 1.78 11.61
N LYS A 168 -11.47 1.94 10.79
CA LYS A 168 -12.82 1.43 11.04
C LYS A 168 -13.09 0.23 10.15
N GLN A 169 -13.51 -0.88 10.73
CA GLN A 169 -13.91 -2.08 10.00
C GLN A 169 -15.43 -2.19 10.00
N TYR A 170 -16.00 -2.38 8.82
CA TYR A 170 -17.42 -2.64 8.65
C TYR A 170 -17.64 -4.00 8.00
N SER A 171 -18.74 -4.67 8.32
CA SER A 171 -19.27 -5.80 7.58
C SER A 171 -20.31 -5.35 6.56
N LEU A 172 -20.34 -6.04 5.43
CA LEU A 172 -21.26 -5.79 4.32
C LEU A 172 -22.18 -6.99 4.13
N SER A 173 -23.47 -6.75 3.91
CA SER A 173 -24.47 -7.81 3.65
C SER A 173 -24.25 -8.49 2.31
N SER A 174 -23.79 -7.75 1.31
CA SER A 174 -23.42 -8.23 -0.03
C SER A 174 -22.00 -7.77 -0.37
N ALA A 175 -21.28 -8.56 -1.16
CA ALA A 175 -19.91 -8.23 -1.54
C ALA A 175 -19.85 -6.90 -2.30
N PHE A 176 -18.95 -6.00 -1.85
CA PHE A 176 -18.74 -4.67 -2.44
C PHE A 176 -20.00 -3.78 -2.49
N ASP A 177 -20.97 -4.04 -1.62
CA ASP A 177 -22.15 -3.19 -1.45
C ASP A 177 -22.02 -2.38 -0.15
N ILE A 178 -21.62 -1.13 -0.29
CA ILE A 178 -21.42 -0.21 0.84
C ILE A 178 -22.67 0.60 1.19
N SER A 179 -23.85 0.28 0.66
CA SER A 179 -25.09 1.02 0.93
C SER A 179 -25.49 0.97 2.41
N ASN A 180 -25.36 -0.22 3.04
CA ASN A 180 -25.75 -0.46 4.43
C ASN A 180 -24.64 -1.18 5.23
N PRO A 181 -23.48 -0.51 5.46
CA PRO A 181 -22.38 -1.09 6.20
C PRO A 181 -22.69 -1.13 7.71
N THR A 182 -22.28 -2.21 8.38
CA THR A 182 -22.39 -2.32 9.85
C THR A 182 -21.02 -2.21 10.49
N LEU A 183 -20.80 -1.21 11.35
CA LEU A 183 -19.53 -1.03 12.06
C LEU A 183 -19.29 -2.22 12.98
N VAL A 184 -18.13 -2.87 12.81
CA VAL A 184 -17.70 -4.04 13.61
C VAL A 184 -16.74 -3.61 14.71
N THR A 185 -15.69 -2.88 14.34
CA THR A 185 -14.66 -2.42 15.28
C THR A 185 -13.97 -1.17 14.81
N THR A 186 -13.29 -0.50 15.74
CA THR A 186 -12.46 0.68 15.49
C THR A 186 -11.10 0.47 16.14
N TYR A 187 -10.04 0.52 15.34
CA TYR A 187 -8.66 0.44 15.81
C TYR A 187 -8.03 1.83 15.83
N THR A 188 -7.48 2.22 16.98
CA THR A 188 -6.85 3.55 17.19
C THR A 188 -5.35 3.46 17.53
N GLY A 189 -4.80 2.27 17.55
CA GLY A 189 -3.40 1.97 17.88
C GLY A 189 -3.26 0.87 18.93
N SER A 190 -2.03 0.44 19.16
CA SER A 190 -1.66 -0.57 20.16
C SER A 190 -1.14 0.09 21.45
N ASP A 191 -0.96 -0.72 22.49
CA ASP A 191 -0.67 -0.37 23.89
C ASP A 191 0.43 0.68 24.12
N SER A 192 1.35 0.86 23.19
CA SER A 192 2.47 1.82 23.34
C SER A 192 2.43 3.00 22.37
N GLN A 193 1.62 2.93 21.30
CA GLN A 193 1.55 4.00 20.28
C GLN A 193 0.16 4.10 19.66
N THR A 194 -0.45 5.27 19.72
CA THR A 194 -1.68 5.55 18.98
C THR A 194 -1.44 5.51 17.48
N LEU A 195 -2.47 5.19 16.70
CA LEU A 195 -2.39 5.25 15.24
C LEU A 195 -1.92 6.64 14.76
N LYS A 196 -2.34 7.71 15.43
CA LYS A 196 -1.89 9.08 15.19
C LYS A 196 -0.37 9.26 15.37
N GLN A 197 0.24 8.64 16.38
CA GLN A 197 1.69 8.67 16.57
C GLN A 197 2.43 7.90 15.48
N LEU A 198 1.80 6.85 14.93
CA LEU A 198 2.35 6.06 13.83
C LEU A 198 2.23 6.78 12.49
N THR A 199 1.15 7.50 12.26
CA THR A 199 0.82 8.11 10.97
C THR A 199 1.12 9.62 10.89
N GLY A 200 1.54 10.25 11.99
CA GLY A 200 1.95 11.66 12.03
C GLY A 200 0.81 12.66 12.09
N ASN A 201 1.12 13.92 11.85
CA ASN A 201 0.17 15.03 11.96
C ASN A 201 -0.79 15.12 10.77
N LYS A 202 -1.91 15.83 10.98
CA LYS A 202 -2.97 16.12 10.01
C LYS A 202 -2.42 16.63 8.66
N ASN A 203 -3.18 16.37 7.59
CA ASN A 203 -2.98 16.81 6.20
C ASN A 203 -1.89 16.06 5.42
N LYS A 204 -1.59 14.82 5.77
CA LYS A 204 -0.76 13.95 4.96
C LYS A 204 -1.62 12.81 4.42
N VAL A 205 -1.65 12.67 3.12
CA VAL A 205 -2.32 11.54 2.48
C VAL A 205 -1.52 10.31 2.85
N ASN A 206 -2.14 9.38 3.58
CA ASN A 206 -1.51 8.14 4.02
C ASN A 206 -2.15 6.98 3.27
N GLY A 207 -1.40 5.90 3.11
CA GLY A 207 -1.87 4.69 2.47
C GLY A 207 -2.21 3.60 3.48
N LEU A 208 -3.20 2.80 3.14
CA LEU A 208 -3.58 1.55 3.79
C LEU A 208 -3.48 0.43 2.77
N ALA A 209 -2.90 -0.70 3.15
CA ALA A 209 -2.90 -1.91 2.33
C ALA A 209 -3.02 -3.16 3.21
N PHE A 210 -3.41 -4.27 2.61
CA PHE A 210 -3.41 -5.59 3.22
C PHE A 210 -2.64 -6.56 2.34
N SER A 211 -2.09 -7.63 2.95
CA SER A 211 -1.65 -8.81 2.20
C SER A 211 -2.85 -9.49 1.54
N SER A 212 -2.60 -10.23 0.47
CA SER A 212 -3.66 -10.93 -0.25
C SER A 212 -4.45 -11.92 0.61
N ASP A 213 -3.81 -12.51 1.62
CA ASP A 213 -4.46 -13.40 2.58
C ASP A 213 -5.12 -12.64 3.77
N GLY A 214 -4.91 -11.34 3.87
CA GLY A 214 -5.44 -10.51 4.95
C GLY A 214 -4.76 -10.69 6.30
N SER A 215 -3.69 -11.47 6.40
CA SER A 215 -2.97 -11.68 7.65
C SER A 215 -2.09 -10.52 8.05
N LYS A 216 -1.72 -9.65 7.09
CA LYS A 216 -0.91 -8.45 7.31
C LYS A 216 -1.65 -7.19 6.88
N MET A 217 -1.35 -6.11 7.58
CA MET A 217 -1.84 -4.76 7.29
C MET A 217 -0.67 -3.79 7.29
N PHE A 218 -0.69 -2.83 6.37
CA PHE A 218 0.33 -1.80 6.21
C PHE A 218 -0.30 -0.43 6.28
N VAL A 219 0.30 0.45 7.08
CA VAL A 219 -0.10 1.85 7.17
C VAL A 219 1.12 2.72 6.94
N THR A 220 0.99 3.70 6.05
CA THR A 220 2.09 4.57 5.70
C THR A 220 2.05 5.92 6.41
N ASN A 221 3.21 6.54 6.56
CA ASN A 221 3.38 7.88 7.09
C ASN A 221 4.64 8.53 6.52
N GLU A 222 4.51 9.67 5.87
CA GLU A 222 5.64 10.39 5.27
C GLU A 222 6.52 9.46 4.42
N THR A 223 7.62 8.97 4.98
CA THR A 223 8.57 8.06 4.33
C THR A 223 8.61 6.68 4.98
N LYS A 224 7.63 6.36 5.83
CA LYS A 224 7.67 5.13 6.64
C LYS A 224 6.46 4.26 6.37
N ILE A 225 6.71 2.95 6.36
CA ILE A 225 5.69 1.91 6.25
C ILE A 225 5.68 1.15 7.56
N THR A 226 4.54 1.09 8.24
CA THR A 226 4.36 0.28 9.45
C THR A 226 3.63 -0.99 9.10
N GLU A 227 4.23 -2.13 9.40
CA GLU A 227 3.67 -3.47 9.22
C GLU A 227 2.99 -3.93 10.51
N PHE A 228 1.81 -4.53 10.35
CA PHE A 228 1.03 -5.16 11.41
C PHE A 228 0.64 -6.58 10.99
N THR A 229 0.56 -7.48 11.98
CA THR A 229 -0.04 -8.81 11.85
C THR A 229 -1.45 -8.80 12.45
N LEU A 230 -2.37 -9.43 11.76
CA LEU A 230 -3.74 -9.66 12.21
C LEU A 230 -3.87 -11.13 12.63
N SER A 231 -4.28 -11.39 13.87
CA SER A 231 -4.45 -12.78 14.38
C SER A 231 -5.56 -13.55 13.66
N THR A 232 -6.51 -12.83 13.10
CA THR A 232 -7.53 -13.34 12.18
C THR A 232 -7.50 -12.51 10.92
N PRO A 233 -7.42 -13.12 9.72
CA PRO A 233 -7.38 -12.38 8.46
C PRO A 233 -8.50 -11.36 8.31
N PHE A 234 -8.13 -10.15 7.90
CA PHE A 234 -9.07 -9.03 7.74
C PHE A 234 -9.92 -8.77 8.99
N ASP A 235 -9.30 -8.80 10.19
CA ASP A 235 -10.00 -8.52 11.45
C ASP A 235 -9.14 -7.61 12.34
N LEU A 236 -9.64 -6.38 12.60
CA LEU A 236 -8.93 -5.39 13.39
C LEU A 236 -9.09 -5.57 14.91
N SER A 237 -9.75 -6.62 15.39
CA SER A 237 -9.94 -6.85 16.84
C SER A 237 -8.64 -7.22 17.55
N ASN A 238 -7.69 -7.86 16.87
CA ASN A 238 -6.40 -8.24 17.42
C ASN A 238 -5.27 -7.93 16.43
N VAL A 239 -4.70 -6.75 16.58
CA VAL A 239 -3.65 -6.19 15.72
C VAL A 239 -2.35 -6.11 16.49
N THR A 240 -1.30 -6.74 15.98
CA THR A 240 0.07 -6.66 16.52
C THR A 240 0.95 -5.85 15.57
N LYS A 241 1.66 -4.87 16.11
CA LYS A 241 2.65 -4.10 15.34
C LYS A 241 3.94 -4.90 15.25
N GLU A 242 4.40 -5.20 14.02
CA GLU A 242 5.63 -5.94 13.77
C GLU A 242 6.84 -5.01 13.67
N GLY A 243 6.68 -3.89 13.00
CA GLY A 243 7.79 -2.97 12.82
C GLY A 243 7.50 -1.86 11.85
N ARG A 244 8.55 -1.12 11.54
CA ARG A 244 8.49 0.04 10.70
C ARG A 244 9.71 0.09 9.79
N GLU A 245 9.51 0.32 8.51
CA GLU A 245 10.58 0.54 7.55
C GLU A 245 10.59 1.98 7.05
N ASN A 246 11.78 2.52 6.80
CA ASN A 246 11.97 3.89 6.31
C ASN A 246 12.58 3.84 4.90
N ILE A 247 11.85 4.37 3.92
CA ILE A 247 12.24 4.42 2.51
C ILE A 247 12.58 5.84 2.05
N SER A 248 13.03 6.71 2.97
CA SER A 248 13.35 8.13 2.68
C SER A 248 14.52 8.33 1.72
N ALA A 249 15.22 7.28 1.33
CA ALA A 249 16.29 7.38 0.33
C ALA A 249 15.74 7.71 -1.07
N GLN A 250 14.54 7.23 -1.41
CA GLN A 250 13.88 7.42 -2.71
C GLN A 250 12.62 8.29 -2.59
N ILE A 251 11.93 8.24 -1.46
CA ILE A 251 10.60 8.83 -1.26
C ILE A 251 10.70 10.08 -0.39
N THR A 252 10.02 11.14 -0.79
CA THR A 252 9.87 12.35 0.03
C THR A 252 8.62 12.30 0.88
N LYS A 253 7.51 11.77 0.33
CA LYS A 253 6.23 11.71 1.03
C LYS A 253 5.28 10.69 0.42
N ILE A 254 5.04 9.60 1.12
CA ILE A 254 4.10 8.56 0.69
C ILE A 254 2.67 9.09 0.70
N SER A 255 1.97 8.95 -0.42
CA SER A 255 0.56 9.23 -0.56
C SER A 255 -0.28 7.97 -0.84
N GLY A 256 0.31 6.93 -1.42
CA GLY A 256 -0.37 5.67 -1.71
C GLY A 256 0.55 4.47 -1.61
N ILE A 257 -0.03 3.30 -1.35
CA ILE A 257 0.67 2.02 -1.31
C ILE A 257 -0.20 0.93 -1.95
N ALA A 258 0.41 0.10 -2.79
CA ALA A 258 -0.19 -1.10 -3.34
C ALA A 258 0.83 -2.24 -3.39
N PHE A 259 0.35 -3.46 -3.51
CA PHE A 259 1.17 -4.66 -3.72
C PHE A 259 0.66 -5.41 -4.95
N ASN A 260 1.51 -6.21 -5.56
CA ASN A 260 1.07 -7.24 -6.49
C ASN A 260 0.43 -8.42 -5.73
N ASN A 261 -0.11 -9.38 -6.46
CA ASN A 261 -0.94 -10.44 -5.88
C ASN A 261 -0.22 -11.36 -4.89
N ASP A 262 1.06 -11.64 -5.09
CA ASP A 262 1.88 -12.50 -4.23
C ASP A 262 2.72 -11.72 -3.21
N GLY A 263 2.67 -10.39 -3.28
CA GLY A 263 3.42 -9.51 -2.39
C GLY A 263 4.91 -9.47 -2.65
N SER A 264 5.37 -9.97 -3.80
CA SER A 264 6.79 -9.85 -4.19
C SER A 264 7.17 -8.45 -4.65
N LYS A 265 6.16 -7.63 -5.00
CA LYS A 265 6.33 -6.24 -5.41
C LYS A 265 5.46 -5.29 -4.60
N MET A 266 6.01 -4.12 -4.29
CA MET A 266 5.34 -3.02 -3.62
C MET A 266 5.45 -1.76 -4.47
N PHE A 267 4.35 -1.02 -4.58
CA PHE A 267 4.26 0.23 -5.32
C PHE A 267 3.92 1.37 -4.36
N ILE A 268 4.71 2.42 -4.43
CA ILE A 268 4.56 3.61 -3.58
C ILE A 268 4.32 4.82 -4.46
N VAL A 269 3.28 5.56 -4.16
CA VAL A 269 3.06 6.88 -4.77
C VAL A 269 3.77 7.92 -3.92
N ASP A 270 4.75 8.62 -4.52
CA ASP A 270 5.41 9.77 -3.89
C ASP A 270 4.68 11.07 -4.25
N PHE A 271 4.41 11.85 -3.23
CA PHE A 271 3.80 13.16 -3.33
C PHE A 271 4.83 14.23 -2.97
N ASP A 272 5.38 14.91 -3.96
CA ASP A 272 6.22 16.09 -3.74
C ASP A 272 5.68 17.29 -4.52
N THR A 273 5.30 18.36 -3.81
CA THR A 273 4.79 19.60 -4.42
C THR A 273 5.85 20.40 -5.20
N GLY A 274 7.10 19.98 -5.19
CA GLY A 274 8.22 20.70 -5.80
C GLY A 274 9.04 19.94 -6.83
N LYS A 275 8.71 18.66 -7.06
CA LYS A 275 9.38 17.76 -8.00
C LYS A 275 8.37 17.02 -8.88
N THR A 276 8.86 16.16 -9.77
CA THR A 276 8.02 15.14 -10.42
C THR A 276 7.43 14.24 -9.35
N SER A 277 6.14 13.99 -9.44
CA SER A 277 5.44 13.08 -8.55
C SER A 277 5.41 11.72 -9.22
N ASP A 278 5.89 10.70 -8.50
CA ASP A 278 6.29 9.43 -9.09
C ASP A 278 5.52 8.26 -8.49
N VAL A 279 5.45 7.16 -9.25
CA VAL A 279 5.15 5.83 -8.71
C VAL A 279 6.44 5.05 -8.70
N HIS A 280 6.84 4.56 -7.53
CA HIS A 280 8.06 3.78 -7.32
C HIS A 280 7.73 2.31 -7.16
N GLU A 281 8.52 1.45 -7.78
CA GLU A 281 8.46 0.00 -7.66
C GLU A 281 9.58 -0.51 -6.76
N TYR A 282 9.22 -1.43 -5.87
CA TYR A 282 10.14 -2.12 -4.97
C TYR A 282 9.93 -3.63 -5.04
N ASP A 283 11.00 -4.40 -5.09
CA ASP A 283 10.97 -5.83 -4.87
C ASP A 283 11.01 -6.16 -3.38
N LEU A 284 10.20 -7.12 -2.96
CA LEU A 284 10.14 -7.65 -1.61
C LEU A 284 10.61 -9.10 -1.60
N THR A 285 11.69 -9.37 -0.89
CA THR A 285 12.29 -10.72 -0.86
C THR A 285 11.46 -11.74 -0.08
N CYS A 286 10.48 -11.31 0.71
CA CYS A 286 9.68 -12.18 1.60
C CYS A 286 8.18 -12.07 1.40
N GLY A 287 7.67 -11.82 0.25
CA GLY A 287 6.23 -11.66 -0.01
C GLY A 287 5.49 -10.91 1.10
N PHE A 288 4.99 -9.71 0.82
CA PHE A 288 4.37 -8.83 1.82
C PHE A 288 5.22 -8.56 3.08
N GLY A 289 6.54 -8.78 3.05
CA GLY A 289 7.44 -8.48 4.17
C GLY A 289 8.17 -7.18 3.90
N VAL A 290 7.84 -6.10 4.59
CA VAL A 290 8.57 -4.81 4.50
C VAL A 290 9.66 -4.71 5.54
N LYS A 291 9.64 -5.55 6.58
CA LYS A 291 10.69 -5.71 7.59
C LYS A 291 11.71 -6.76 7.13
N LYS A 292 12.92 -6.72 7.69
CA LYS A 292 13.96 -7.72 7.38
C LYS A 292 13.41 -9.13 7.42
N CYS A 293 13.61 -9.87 6.33
CA CYS A 293 13.27 -11.29 6.27
C CYS A 293 14.12 -12.08 7.26
N ILE A 294 13.49 -12.84 8.11
CA ILE A 294 14.17 -13.91 8.82
C ILE A 294 14.23 -15.07 7.82
N ASP A 295 15.43 -15.48 7.41
CA ASP A 295 15.63 -16.69 6.61
C ASP A 295 14.99 -17.87 7.37
N PRO A 296 13.93 -18.52 6.85
CA PRO A 296 13.31 -19.64 7.54
C PRO A 296 14.26 -20.86 7.66
N THR A 297 15.39 -20.83 6.95
CA THR A 297 16.45 -21.85 7.04
C THR A 297 17.58 -21.48 8.02
N ALA A 298 17.60 -20.22 8.50
CA ALA A 298 18.54 -19.80 9.53
C ALA A 298 18.26 -20.55 10.84
N ASN A 299 19.30 -21.14 11.42
CA ASN A 299 19.19 -21.89 12.66
C ASN A 299 18.70 -20.97 13.79
N LYS A 300 17.79 -21.44 14.65
CA LYS A 300 17.23 -20.64 15.77
C LYS A 300 18.30 -20.01 16.66
N ASP A 301 19.51 -20.57 16.67
CA ASP A 301 20.65 -20.08 17.44
C ASP A 301 21.25 -18.79 16.84
N ASP A 302 21.02 -18.50 15.55
CA ASP A 302 21.50 -17.30 14.87
C ASP A 302 20.60 -16.08 15.14
N VAL A 303 19.33 -16.29 15.52
CA VAL A 303 18.35 -15.23 15.76
C VAL A 303 18.59 -14.56 17.12
N ALA A 304 19.04 -15.30 18.12
CA ALA A 304 19.28 -14.78 19.47
C ALA A 304 20.45 -13.78 19.56
N SER A 305 21.38 -13.82 18.61
CA SER A 305 22.54 -12.93 18.59
C SER A 305 22.27 -11.54 17.99
N VAL A 306 21.15 -11.38 17.26
CA VAL A 306 20.79 -10.11 16.59
C VAL A 306 19.98 -9.20 17.52
N GLU A 307 19.22 -9.76 18.46
CA GLU A 307 18.41 -8.98 19.40
C GLU A 307 19.23 -8.30 20.51
N SER A 308 20.47 -8.70 20.73
CA SER A 308 21.32 -8.13 21.80
C SER A 308 22.18 -6.93 21.37
N GLN A 309 22.02 -6.41 20.14
CA GLN A 309 22.80 -5.28 19.62
C GLN A 309 21.95 -4.10 19.09
N SER A 310 20.68 -4.01 19.49
CA SER A 310 19.81 -2.88 19.15
C SER A 310 19.49 -2.00 20.34
#